data_22bbd1523d555ee62547f7d310e8be6c
#
_entry.id   22bbd1523d555ee62547f7d310e8be6c
#
_cell.length_a   1.000
_cell.length_b   1.000
_cell.length_c   1.000
_cell.angle_alpha   90.00
_cell.angle_beta   90.00
_cell.angle_gamma   90.00
#
_symmetry.space_group_name_H-M   'P 1'
#
loop_
_entity.id
_entity.type
_entity.pdbx_description
1 polymer ?
#
loop_
_entity_poly.entity_id
_entity_poly.type
_entity_poly.pdbx_seq_one_letter_code
_entity_poly.pdbx_strand_id
1 'polypeptide(L)'
;MPVKVVISNMKAAKIFVFFIILAYVGVFSNAESFSDSRDFRRIYVARHGQRTPGGDPSLTRLGVEQAKLLAQRIQEIGFDGKIYVSPYLRTVETASEISKLLGIKMILTPEIQERTHKEGIPDIKGRSLAELDKLFPSLISKDSKLSDNWVYADNFGEKLDERVAETIKEALEGDCGDFILVGHKATVKAALKYLCKKANCQVDTEIWNCELVYFIALPDGSIKFVSSGVDFIPPDKVTNNFKRNMLGEKPPNIDVKNRR
;
A
#
# COMPACT_ATOMS: atom_id res chain seq x y z
N MET A 1 -5.56 49.69 -63.50
CA MET A 1 -6.52 48.60 -63.45
C MET A 1 -6.51 48.05 -62.00
N PRO A 2 -7.62 48.19 -61.27
CA PRO A 2 -7.62 47.76 -59.83
C PRO A 2 -7.93 46.31 -59.71
N VAL A 3 -7.16 45.63 -58.87
CA VAL A 3 -7.37 44.25 -58.48
C VAL A 3 -8.51 44.20 -57.48
N LYS A 4 -9.68 43.76 -57.97
CA LYS A 4 -10.79 43.31 -57.14
C LYS A 4 -10.70 41.78 -57.04
N VAL A 5 -10.13 41.25 -56.00
CA VAL A 5 -10.38 39.89 -55.54
C VAL A 5 -9.91 39.77 -54.10
N VAL A 6 -10.69 39.06 -53.30
CA VAL A 6 -10.41 38.47 -52.00
C VAL A 6 -11.04 39.17 -50.79
N ILE A 7 -12.38 39.24 -50.74
CA ILE A 7 -13.09 39.35 -49.45
C ILE A 7 -14.17 38.27 -49.27
N SER A 8 -14.33 37.32 -50.19
CA SER A 8 -15.40 36.30 -50.05
C SER A 8 -14.96 35.01 -49.32
N ASN A 9 -13.67 34.78 -49.17
CA ASN A 9 -13.17 33.48 -48.58
C ASN A 9 -12.88 33.48 -47.08
N MET A 10 -12.85 34.65 -46.42
CA MET A 10 -12.57 34.68 -44.98
C MET A 10 -13.78 34.35 -44.11
N LYS A 11 -15.01 34.51 -44.57
CA LYS A 11 -16.21 34.14 -43.78
C LYS A 11 -16.46 32.62 -43.79
N ALA A 12 -16.21 31.96 -44.89
CA ALA A 12 -16.35 30.51 -45.00
C ALA A 12 -15.31 29.76 -44.15
N ALA A 13 -14.05 30.25 -44.14
CA ALA A 13 -12.99 29.67 -43.33
C ALA A 13 -13.22 29.79 -41.80
N LYS A 14 -13.79 30.94 -41.36
CA LYS A 14 -14.15 31.11 -39.94
C LYS A 14 -15.31 30.23 -39.51
N ILE A 15 -16.28 29.97 -40.35
CA ILE A 15 -17.40 29.08 -40.07
C ILE A 15 -16.90 27.63 -40.01
N PHE A 16 -15.99 27.22 -40.91
CA PHE A 16 -15.44 25.87 -40.93
C PHE A 16 -14.57 25.57 -39.71
N VAL A 17 -13.75 26.52 -39.25
CA VAL A 17 -12.98 26.39 -38.04
C VAL A 17 -13.85 26.33 -36.78
N PHE A 18 -14.99 27.08 -36.77
CA PHE A 18 -15.92 27.03 -35.64
C PHE A 18 -16.66 25.67 -35.54
N PHE A 19 -17.02 25.07 -36.68
CA PHE A 19 -17.61 23.73 -36.71
C PHE A 19 -16.59 22.63 -36.33
N ILE A 20 -15.32 22.76 -36.70
CA ILE A 20 -14.28 21.83 -36.30
C ILE A 20 -14.03 21.93 -34.79
N ILE A 21 -14.01 23.11 -34.20
CA ILE A 21 -13.86 23.30 -32.75
C ILE A 21 -15.07 22.74 -31.99
N LEU A 22 -16.31 22.96 -32.52
CA LEU A 22 -17.52 22.37 -31.91
C LEU A 22 -17.56 20.85 -32.04
N ALA A 23 -17.11 20.28 -33.15
CA ALA A 23 -16.97 18.83 -33.30
C ALA A 23 -15.87 18.26 -32.36
N TYR A 24 -14.77 18.97 -32.12
CA TYR A 24 -13.69 18.57 -31.21
C TYR A 24 -14.13 18.69 -29.75
N VAL A 25 -14.91 19.71 -29.38
CA VAL A 25 -15.48 19.85 -28.04
C VAL A 25 -16.60 18.81 -27.79
N GLY A 26 -17.37 18.44 -28.81
CA GLY A 26 -18.42 17.42 -28.74
C GLY A 26 -17.85 15.99 -28.59
N VAL A 27 -16.65 15.72 -29.10
CA VAL A 27 -15.97 14.41 -28.94
C VAL A 27 -15.35 14.27 -27.55
N PHE A 28 -15.00 15.37 -26.85
CA PHE A 28 -14.52 15.32 -25.48
C PHE A 28 -15.62 15.32 -24.41
N SER A 29 -16.89 15.53 -24.74
CA SER A 29 -18.00 15.47 -23.77
C SER A 29 -18.56 14.04 -23.59
N ASN A 30 -18.12 13.07 -24.37
CA ASN A 30 -18.27 11.64 -24.11
C ASN A 30 -16.94 11.06 -23.61
N ALA A 31 -16.29 11.71 -22.65
CA ALA A 31 -15.49 11.01 -21.70
C ALA A 31 -16.48 10.19 -20.85
N GLU A 32 -17.00 9.07 -21.40
CA GLU A 32 -17.35 7.94 -20.57
C GLU A 32 -16.20 7.84 -19.56
N SER A 33 -16.51 8.02 -18.28
CA SER A 33 -15.61 7.61 -17.23
C SER A 33 -15.31 6.15 -17.56
N PHE A 34 -14.15 5.88 -18.15
CA PHE A 34 -13.56 4.57 -18.10
C PHE A 34 -13.39 4.33 -16.60
N SER A 35 -14.44 3.86 -15.96
CA SER A 35 -14.28 3.14 -14.71
C SER A 35 -13.36 2.01 -15.13
N ASP A 36 -12.12 2.06 -14.66
CA ASP A 36 -11.15 0.99 -14.81
C ASP A 36 -11.78 -0.23 -14.13
N SER A 37 -12.69 -0.89 -14.83
CA SER A 37 -13.32 -2.13 -14.43
C SER A 37 -12.28 -3.23 -14.58
N ARG A 38 -11.20 -3.08 -13.82
CA ARG A 38 -10.26 -4.18 -13.64
C ARG A 38 -11.04 -5.34 -13.04
N ASP A 39 -11.17 -6.42 -13.76
CA ASP A 39 -11.80 -7.65 -13.28
C ASP A 39 -10.99 -8.34 -12.17
N PHE A 40 -10.11 -7.61 -11.47
CA PHE A 40 -9.28 -8.16 -10.40
C PHE A 40 -8.97 -7.08 -9.35
N ARG A 41 -8.67 -7.53 -8.13
CA ARG A 41 -8.22 -6.68 -7.02
C ARG A 41 -6.75 -6.92 -6.72
N ARG A 42 -6.00 -5.85 -6.49
CA ARG A 42 -4.60 -5.91 -6.09
C ARG A 42 -4.50 -5.93 -4.56
N ILE A 43 -3.74 -6.89 -4.05
CA ILE A 43 -3.50 -7.08 -2.62
C ILE A 43 -2.03 -6.81 -2.36
N TYR A 44 -1.75 -5.82 -1.55
CA TYR A 44 -0.40 -5.49 -1.15
C TYR A 44 -0.21 -5.72 0.35
N VAL A 45 0.96 -6.23 0.73
CA VAL A 45 1.35 -6.35 2.14
C VAL A 45 2.75 -5.80 2.29
N ALA A 46 2.93 -4.85 3.19
CA ALA A 46 4.21 -4.20 3.43
C ALA A 46 4.63 -4.26 4.89
N ARG A 47 5.94 -4.42 5.13
CA ARG A 47 6.52 -4.26 6.44
C ARG A 47 6.91 -2.81 6.67
N HIS A 48 6.84 -2.33 7.93
CA HIS A 48 7.33 -1.01 8.31
C HIS A 48 8.81 -0.81 8.00
N GLY A 49 9.24 0.46 7.84
CA GLY A 49 10.64 0.86 7.69
C GLY A 49 11.50 0.55 8.92
N GLN A 50 12.82 0.74 8.81
CA GLN A 50 13.74 0.52 9.93
C GLN A 50 13.34 1.39 11.13
N ARG A 51 13.29 0.78 12.33
CA ARG A 51 12.88 1.43 13.56
C ARG A 51 14.01 1.57 14.58
N THR A 52 13.88 2.47 15.54
CA THR A 52 14.71 2.53 16.74
C THR A 52 14.37 1.39 17.72
N PRO A 53 15.22 1.09 18.72
CA PRO A 53 14.85 0.17 19.80
C PRO A 53 13.67 0.69 20.63
N GLY A 54 12.95 -0.21 21.31
CA GLY A 54 11.86 0.13 22.24
C GLY A 54 10.58 -0.67 22.00
N GLY A 55 9.57 -0.44 22.82
CA GLY A 55 8.29 -1.13 22.76
C GLY A 55 7.43 -0.67 21.58
N ASP A 56 7.17 0.64 21.49
CA ASP A 56 6.49 1.28 20.34
C ASP A 56 7.35 2.40 19.74
N PRO A 57 8.48 2.05 19.12
CA PRO A 57 9.48 3.00 18.66
C PRO A 57 9.08 3.67 17.33
N SER A 58 9.61 4.87 17.12
CA SER A 58 9.63 5.56 15.84
C SER A 58 10.56 4.90 14.83
N LEU A 59 10.38 5.25 13.57
CA LEU A 59 11.36 4.96 12.51
C LEU A 59 12.70 5.64 12.79
N THR A 60 13.77 5.05 12.31
CA THR A 60 15.06 5.75 12.17
C THR A 60 14.98 6.73 10.99
N ARG A 61 15.99 7.63 10.86
CA ARG A 61 16.10 8.46 9.66
C ARG A 61 16.12 7.62 8.37
N LEU A 62 16.85 6.50 8.38
CA LEU A 62 16.86 5.56 7.25
C LEU A 62 15.47 4.92 7.04
N GLY A 63 14.76 4.58 8.12
CA GLY A 63 13.40 4.04 8.03
C GLY A 63 12.41 5.01 7.38
N VAL A 64 12.54 6.31 7.65
CA VAL A 64 11.73 7.35 6.99
C VAL A 64 12.08 7.43 5.49
N GLU A 65 13.37 7.33 5.12
CA GLU A 65 13.77 7.28 3.71
C GLU A 65 13.22 6.04 3.00
N GLN A 66 13.26 4.87 3.65
CA GLN A 66 12.65 3.63 3.13
C GLN A 66 11.14 3.77 2.94
N ALA A 67 10.44 4.38 3.90
CA ALA A 67 9.00 4.61 3.83
C ALA A 67 8.61 5.54 2.66
N LYS A 68 9.41 6.57 2.38
CA LYS A 68 9.24 7.45 1.21
C LYS A 68 9.44 6.70 -0.10
N LEU A 69 10.45 5.84 -0.19
CA LEU A 69 10.67 5.01 -1.38
C LEU A 69 9.51 4.01 -1.59
N LEU A 70 8.99 3.40 -0.51
CA LEU A 70 7.79 2.58 -0.59
C LEU A 70 6.58 3.40 -1.08
N ALA A 71 6.38 4.60 -0.56
CA ALA A 71 5.29 5.48 -1.00
C ALA A 71 5.39 5.83 -2.50
N GLN A 72 6.59 6.14 -2.99
CA GLN A 72 6.84 6.37 -4.41
C GLN A 72 6.51 5.13 -5.25
N ARG A 73 6.95 3.94 -4.80
CA ARG A 73 6.62 2.68 -5.48
C ARG A 73 5.12 2.43 -5.54
N ILE A 74 4.39 2.69 -4.45
CA ILE A 74 2.93 2.55 -4.40
C ILE A 74 2.24 3.55 -5.33
N GLN A 75 2.78 4.77 -5.47
CA GLN A 75 2.29 5.75 -6.46
C GLN A 75 2.55 5.31 -7.90
N GLU A 76 3.77 4.84 -8.21
CA GLU A 76 4.15 4.38 -9.55
C GLU A 76 3.26 3.25 -10.08
N ILE A 77 2.83 2.34 -9.20
CA ILE A 77 1.92 1.25 -9.56
C ILE A 77 0.45 1.68 -9.65
N GLY A 78 0.17 2.97 -9.48
CA GLY A 78 -1.18 3.53 -9.59
C GLY A 78 -2.14 2.96 -8.54
N PHE A 79 -1.72 2.88 -7.28
CA PHE A 79 -2.56 2.42 -6.17
C PHE A 79 -3.58 3.51 -5.80
N ASP A 80 -4.86 3.12 -5.68
CA ASP A 80 -5.99 3.99 -5.36
C ASP A 80 -6.94 3.41 -4.31
N GLY A 81 -6.52 2.32 -3.66
CA GLY A 81 -7.32 1.53 -2.73
C GLY A 81 -7.25 1.94 -1.26
N LYS A 82 -7.59 1.04 -0.37
CA LYS A 82 -7.60 1.27 1.09
C LYS A 82 -6.24 0.93 1.72
N ILE A 83 -5.84 1.74 2.72
CA ILE A 83 -4.59 1.56 3.49
C ILE A 83 -4.94 1.09 4.89
N TYR A 84 -4.79 -0.20 5.18
CA TYR A 84 -4.95 -0.79 6.51
C TYR A 84 -3.61 -0.79 7.23
N VAL A 85 -3.57 -0.29 8.46
CA VAL A 85 -2.32 -0.01 9.17
C VAL A 85 -2.38 -0.51 10.59
N SER A 86 -1.39 -1.28 11.02
CA SER A 86 -1.20 -1.57 12.43
C SER A 86 -1.02 -0.28 13.23
N PRO A 87 -1.68 -0.09 14.42
CA PRO A 87 -1.61 1.16 15.16
C PRO A 87 -0.27 1.46 15.85
N TYR A 88 0.74 0.60 15.74
CA TYR A 88 2.08 0.91 16.25
C TYR A 88 2.73 2.06 15.48
N LEU A 89 3.44 2.95 16.21
CA LEU A 89 3.97 4.19 15.67
C LEU A 89 4.79 3.98 14.38
N ARG A 90 5.71 3.01 14.36
CA ARG A 90 6.56 2.70 13.19
C ARG A 90 5.79 2.33 11.93
N THR A 91 4.64 1.68 12.08
CA THR A 91 3.75 1.32 10.97
C THR A 91 2.93 2.50 10.50
N VAL A 92 2.42 3.30 11.44
CA VAL A 92 1.70 4.55 11.12
C VAL A 92 2.63 5.56 10.44
N GLU A 93 3.87 5.73 10.92
CA GLU A 93 4.88 6.57 10.26
C GLU A 93 5.19 6.09 8.84
N THR A 94 5.33 4.76 8.64
CA THR A 94 5.55 4.19 7.29
C THR A 94 4.37 4.47 6.37
N ALA A 95 3.16 4.17 6.81
CA ALA A 95 1.95 4.36 6.02
C ALA A 95 1.61 5.84 5.81
N SER A 96 2.01 6.72 6.73
CA SER A 96 1.79 8.16 6.59
C SER A 96 2.49 8.76 5.37
N GLU A 97 3.62 8.21 4.95
CA GLU A 97 4.29 8.66 3.73
C GLU A 97 3.48 8.26 2.47
N ILE A 98 2.85 7.07 2.47
CA ILE A 98 1.92 6.65 1.41
C ILE A 98 0.68 7.54 1.41
N SER A 99 0.08 7.72 2.60
CA SER A 99 -1.12 8.54 2.79
C SER A 99 -0.94 9.99 2.34
N LYS A 100 0.18 10.62 2.70
CA LYS A 100 0.52 11.99 2.28
C LYS A 100 0.69 12.10 0.76
N LEU A 101 1.38 11.14 0.15
CA LEU A 101 1.71 11.18 -1.28
C LEU A 101 0.47 10.95 -2.15
N LEU A 102 -0.44 10.06 -1.73
CA LEU A 102 -1.63 9.67 -2.49
C LEU A 102 -2.90 10.43 -2.09
N GLY A 103 -2.92 11.11 -0.94
CA GLY A 103 -4.14 11.73 -0.39
C GLY A 103 -5.15 10.71 0.16
N ILE A 104 -4.75 9.45 0.37
CA ILE A 104 -5.60 8.37 0.87
C ILE A 104 -5.41 8.21 2.37
N LYS A 105 -6.50 8.21 3.14
CA LYS A 105 -6.43 8.10 4.60
C LYS A 105 -6.15 6.66 5.06
N MET A 106 -5.41 6.55 6.16
CA MET A 106 -5.08 5.29 6.82
C MET A 106 -6.25 4.79 7.68
N ILE A 107 -6.54 3.50 7.61
CA ILE A 107 -7.49 2.80 8.50
C ILE A 107 -6.67 2.03 9.53
N LEU A 108 -6.70 2.47 10.79
CA LEU A 108 -5.99 1.79 11.87
C LEU A 108 -6.66 0.46 12.19
N THR A 109 -5.88 -0.62 12.11
CA THR A 109 -6.33 -2.01 12.14
C THR A 109 -5.52 -2.80 13.17
N PRO A 110 -5.99 -2.90 14.42
CA PRO A 110 -5.29 -3.62 15.49
C PRO A 110 -5.02 -5.10 15.19
N GLU A 111 -5.85 -5.73 14.38
CA GLU A 111 -5.79 -7.14 14.00
C GLU A 111 -4.46 -7.51 13.33
N ILE A 112 -3.81 -6.55 12.68
CA ILE A 112 -2.51 -6.75 12.02
C ILE A 112 -1.31 -6.27 12.84
N GLN A 113 -1.45 -6.15 14.18
CA GLN A 113 -0.35 -5.78 15.06
C GLN A 113 0.77 -6.82 15.09
N GLU A 114 1.95 -6.43 15.61
CA GLU A 114 3.08 -7.34 15.83
C GLU A 114 2.78 -8.33 16.97
N ARG A 115 3.49 -9.44 16.98
CA ARG A 115 3.46 -10.39 18.08
C ARG A 115 3.84 -9.71 19.39
N THR A 116 3.09 -9.97 20.44
CA THR A 116 3.45 -9.59 21.81
C THR A 116 4.14 -10.75 22.51
N HIS A 117 5.17 -10.47 23.31
CA HIS A 117 5.84 -11.47 24.12
C HIS A 117 5.18 -11.56 25.50
N LYS A 118 5.04 -12.78 26.03
CA LYS A 118 4.31 -13.05 27.26
C LYS A 118 4.98 -12.58 28.53
N GLU A 119 6.30 -12.48 28.55
CA GLU A 119 7.06 -12.19 29.78
C GLU A 119 8.12 -11.12 29.56
N GLY A 120 8.19 -10.14 30.48
CA GLY A 120 9.31 -9.21 30.61
C GLY A 120 9.31 -7.99 29.69
N ILE A 121 8.32 -7.80 28.81
CA ILE A 121 8.13 -6.52 28.18
C ILE A 121 7.13 -5.74 29.05
N PRO A 122 7.51 -4.56 29.55
CA PRO A 122 6.56 -3.69 30.23
C PRO A 122 5.37 -3.49 29.30
N ASP A 123 4.18 -3.46 29.87
CA ASP A 123 2.91 -3.24 29.18
C ASP A 123 3.12 -2.25 28.04
N ILE A 124 3.23 -2.77 26.82
CA ILE A 124 3.26 -1.90 25.66
C ILE A 124 1.83 -1.38 25.52
N LYS A 125 1.55 -0.34 26.27
CA LYS A 125 0.33 0.40 26.10
C LYS A 125 0.41 1.09 24.75
N GLY A 126 -0.36 0.61 23.78
CA GLY A 126 -0.46 1.25 22.49
C GLY A 126 -0.99 2.68 22.63
N ARG A 127 -0.68 3.54 21.68
CA ARG A 127 -1.23 4.90 21.63
C ARG A 127 -2.72 4.86 21.34
N SER A 128 -3.48 5.73 22.00
CA SER A 128 -4.90 5.94 21.70
C SER A 128 -5.09 6.56 20.30
N LEU A 129 -6.30 6.44 19.77
CA LEU A 129 -6.66 7.08 18.50
C LEU A 129 -6.40 8.60 18.54
N ALA A 130 -6.75 9.26 19.65
CA ALA A 130 -6.55 10.70 19.82
C ALA A 130 -5.06 11.11 19.81
N GLU A 131 -4.19 10.31 20.42
CA GLU A 131 -2.73 10.54 20.36
C GLU A 131 -2.19 10.38 18.95
N LEU A 132 -2.65 9.36 18.22
CA LEU A 132 -2.22 9.11 16.83
C LEU A 132 -2.77 10.19 15.89
N ASP A 133 -4.02 10.64 16.06
CA ASP A 133 -4.59 11.72 15.23
C ASP A 133 -3.88 13.06 15.45
N LYS A 134 -3.44 13.32 16.70
CA LYS A 134 -2.59 14.49 17.00
C LYS A 134 -1.23 14.43 16.32
N LEU A 135 -0.62 13.25 16.19
CA LEU A 135 0.68 13.06 15.53
C LEU A 135 0.55 13.07 13.99
N PHE A 136 -0.58 12.59 13.47
CA PHE A 136 -0.84 12.44 12.03
C PHE A 136 -2.16 13.13 11.64
N PRO A 137 -2.26 14.45 11.81
CA PRO A 137 -3.51 15.17 11.63
C PRO A 137 -4.05 14.99 10.20
N SER A 138 -5.33 14.70 10.11
CA SER A 138 -6.08 14.50 8.85
C SER A 138 -5.67 13.26 8.02
N LEU A 139 -4.71 12.46 8.46
CA LEU A 139 -4.26 11.26 7.73
C LEU A 139 -4.98 9.98 8.17
N ILE A 140 -5.66 9.99 9.33
CA ILE A 140 -6.38 8.83 9.85
C ILE A 140 -7.83 8.87 9.37
N SER A 141 -8.33 7.71 8.91
CA SER A 141 -9.72 7.56 8.49
C SER A 141 -10.65 7.50 9.70
N LYS A 142 -11.87 8.01 9.53
CA LYS A 142 -12.96 7.84 10.50
C LYS A 142 -13.42 6.38 10.63
N ASP A 143 -13.08 5.54 9.66
CA ASP A 143 -13.38 4.10 9.68
C ASP A 143 -12.48 3.32 10.65
N SER A 144 -11.47 3.99 11.23
CA SER A 144 -10.57 3.40 12.23
C SER A 144 -11.34 3.10 13.51
N LYS A 145 -11.38 1.83 13.91
CA LYS A 145 -12.02 1.36 15.15
C LYS A 145 -10.94 0.96 16.16
N LEU A 146 -10.36 1.95 16.82
CA LEU A 146 -9.31 1.72 17.80
C LEU A 146 -9.88 1.91 19.22
N SER A 147 -9.93 0.82 20.00
CA SER A 147 -10.28 0.88 21.42
C SER A 147 -9.11 1.39 22.25
N ASP A 148 -9.35 1.85 23.47
CA ASP A 148 -8.30 2.33 24.37
C ASP A 148 -7.25 1.26 24.73
N ASN A 149 -7.64 -0.02 24.71
CA ASN A 149 -6.81 -1.18 24.97
C ASN A 149 -6.74 -2.10 23.75
N TRP A 150 -6.35 -1.56 22.60
CA TRP A 150 -6.33 -2.28 21.33
C TRP A 150 -5.22 -3.33 21.22
N VAL A 151 -4.24 -3.32 22.10
CA VAL A 151 -3.12 -4.27 22.04
C VAL A 151 -3.61 -5.67 22.43
N TYR A 152 -3.60 -6.59 21.49
CA TYR A 152 -3.93 -7.98 21.74
C TYR A 152 -2.83 -8.65 22.56
N ALA A 153 -3.17 -9.12 23.75
CA ALA A 153 -2.29 -9.89 24.64
C ALA A 153 -2.34 -11.39 24.28
N ASP A 154 -2.17 -11.72 23.00
CA ASP A 154 -2.11 -13.10 22.56
C ASP A 154 -0.68 -13.66 22.74
N ASN A 155 -0.55 -14.77 23.44
CA ASN A 155 0.72 -15.46 23.69
C ASN A 155 1.54 -15.59 22.42
N PHE A 156 2.62 -14.79 22.27
CA PHE A 156 3.50 -14.80 21.09
C PHE A 156 2.80 -14.67 19.72
N GLY A 157 1.61 -14.09 19.67
CA GLY A 157 0.83 -13.95 18.45
C GLY A 157 0.19 -15.28 18.01
N GLU A 158 -0.24 -16.11 18.94
CA GLU A 158 -0.91 -17.39 18.67
C GLU A 158 -2.08 -17.25 17.70
N LYS A 159 -2.83 -16.15 17.83
CA LYS A 159 -3.97 -15.83 16.94
C LYS A 159 -3.66 -14.87 15.80
N LEU A 160 -2.40 -14.50 15.62
CA LEU A 160 -2.02 -13.52 14.59
C LEU A 160 -2.36 -14.00 13.17
N ASP A 161 -2.08 -15.27 12.88
CA ASP A 161 -2.38 -15.84 11.54
C ASP A 161 -3.89 -15.78 11.24
N GLU A 162 -4.73 -16.03 12.24
CA GLU A 162 -6.18 -15.97 12.13
C GLU A 162 -6.67 -14.53 11.93
N ARG A 163 -6.19 -13.58 12.75
CA ARG A 163 -6.58 -12.16 12.64
C ARG A 163 -6.19 -11.55 11.30
N VAL A 164 -4.98 -11.83 10.84
CA VAL A 164 -4.51 -11.33 9.54
C VAL A 164 -5.30 -11.96 8.39
N ALA A 165 -5.59 -13.26 8.47
CA ALA A 165 -6.40 -13.94 7.47
C ALA A 165 -7.83 -13.38 7.40
N GLU A 166 -8.46 -13.10 8.56
CA GLU A 166 -9.79 -12.52 8.61
C GLU A 166 -9.80 -11.08 8.08
N THR A 167 -8.81 -10.26 8.43
CA THR A 167 -8.66 -8.90 7.88
C THR A 167 -8.58 -8.92 6.34
N ILE A 168 -7.80 -9.85 5.78
CA ILE A 168 -7.68 -9.99 4.32
C ILE A 168 -9.01 -10.44 3.71
N LYS A 169 -9.69 -11.39 4.34
CA LYS A 169 -10.99 -11.91 3.89
C LYS A 169 -12.05 -10.81 3.90
N GLU A 170 -12.20 -10.07 5.00
CA GLU A 170 -13.11 -8.94 5.11
C GLU A 170 -12.82 -7.85 4.04
N ALA A 171 -11.54 -7.55 3.80
CA ALA A 171 -11.14 -6.62 2.75
C ALA A 171 -11.51 -7.14 1.35
N LEU A 172 -11.43 -8.44 1.11
CA LEU A 172 -11.81 -9.07 -0.16
C LEU A 172 -13.32 -9.18 -0.35
N GLU A 173 -14.09 -9.39 0.71
CA GLU A 173 -15.56 -9.50 0.68
C GLU A 173 -16.25 -8.13 0.61
N GLY A 174 -15.58 -7.07 1.09
CA GLY A 174 -16.09 -5.72 1.07
C GLY A 174 -15.99 -5.02 -0.30
N ASP A 175 -16.64 -3.86 -0.43
CA ASP A 175 -16.58 -3.00 -1.62
C ASP A 175 -15.26 -2.22 -1.72
N CYS A 176 -14.19 -2.69 -1.12
CA CYS A 176 -12.91 -2.08 -1.34
C CYS A 176 -12.31 -2.63 -2.63
N GLY A 177 -11.83 -1.76 -3.51
CA GLY A 177 -11.02 -2.13 -4.66
C GLY A 177 -9.70 -2.77 -4.23
N ASP A 178 -8.60 -2.20 -4.63
CA ASP A 178 -7.28 -2.59 -4.14
C ASP A 178 -7.10 -2.28 -2.65
N PHE A 179 -6.17 -2.98 -1.98
CA PHE A 179 -5.80 -2.63 -0.62
C PHE A 179 -4.34 -2.96 -0.30
N ILE A 180 -3.80 -2.24 0.67
CA ILE A 180 -2.49 -2.50 1.25
C ILE A 180 -2.59 -2.69 2.76
N LEU A 181 -1.95 -3.73 3.29
CA LEU A 181 -1.71 -3.92 4.72
C LEU A 181 -0.31 -3.44 5.06
N VAL A 182 -0.18 -2.44 5.92
CA VAL A 182 1.12 -1.97 6.44
C VAL A 182 1.29 -2.47 7.88
N GLY A 183 2.15 -3.46 8.05
CA GLY A 183 2.32 -4.15 9.32
C GLY A 183 3.78 -4.46 9.66
N HIS A 184 4.02 -5.64 10.17
CA HIS A 184 5.27 -6.09 10.76
C HIS A 184 5.82 -7.33 10.07
N LYS A 185 7.02 -7.78 10.44
CA LYS A 185 7.57 -9.03 9.91
C LYS A 185 6.62 -10.21 10.11
N ALA A 186 6.01 -10.31 11.28
CA ALA A 186 5.06 -11.37 11.58
C ALA A 186 3.74 -11.21 10.80
N THR A 187 3.24 -9.99 10.63
CA THR A 187 2.07 -9.69 9.79
C THR A 187 2.27 -10.15 8.34
N VAL A 188 3.42 -9.80 7.74
CA VAL A 188 3.74 -10.21 6.37
C VAL A 188 3.80 -11.73 6.26
N LYS A 189 4.44 -12.40 7.23
CA LYS A 189 4.49 -13.87 7.26
C LYS A 189 3.11 -14.52 7.38
N ALA A 190 2.23 -13.98 8.22
CA ALA A 190 0.86 -14.45 8.38
C ALA A 190 0.05 -14.26 7.08
N ALA A 191 0.18 -13.09 6.45
CA ALA A 191 -0.46 -12.82 5.17
C ALA A 191 0.04 -13.75 4.05
N LEU A 192 1.36 -13.95 3.95
CA LEU A 192 1.95 -14.92 3.02
C LEU A 192 1.41 -16.33 3.24
N LYS A 193 1.35 -16.79 4.50
CA LYS A 193 0.81 -18.12 4.84
C LYS A 193 -0.63 -18.29 4.33
N TYR A 194 -1.48 -17.30 4.54
CA TYR A 194 -2.87 -17.31 4.08
C TYR A 194 -2.98 -17.22 2.56
N LEU A 195 -2.35 -16.23 1.94
CA LEU A 195 -2.47 -15.93 0.51
C LEU A 195 -1.78 -17.01 -0.34
N CYS A 196 -0.60 -17.49 0.05
CA CYS A 196 0.09 -18.56 -0.67
C CYS A 196 -0.66 -19.89 -0.60
N LYS A 197 -1.34 -20.18 0.50
CA LYS A 197 -2.22 -21.36 0.56
C LYS A 197 -3.33 -21.28 -0.49
N LYS A 198 -3.92 -20.10 -0.70
CA LYS A 198 -4.96 -19.87 -1.73
C LYS A 198 -4.38 -19.82 -3.16
N ALA A 199 -3.20 -19.25 -3.32
CA ALA A 199 -2.52 -19.12 -4.60
C ALA A 199 -1.73 -20.38 -5.03
N ASN A 200 -1.74 -21.43 -4.20
CA ASN A 200 -0.90 -22.62 -4.38
C ASN A 200 0.57 -22.26 -4.67
N CYS A 201 1.12 -21.32 -3.90
CA CYS A 201 2.51 -20.87 -4.04
C CYS A 201 3.28 -21.09 -2.72
N GLN A 202 4.59 -21.05 -2.83
CA GLN A 202 5.50 -21.01 -1.69
C GLN A 202 6.45 -19.85 -1.89
N VAL A 203 6.46 -18.92 -0.94
CA VAL A 203 7.35 -17.77 -0.93
C VAL A 203 8.22 -17.87 0.30
N ASP A 204 9.51 -18.07 0.09
CA ASP A 204 10.52 -17.98 1.14
C ASP A 204 11.22 -16.63 1.02
N THR A 205 10.96 -15.77 1.99
CA THR A 205 11.54 -14.44 2.00
C THR A 205 11.99 -14.05 3.39
N GLU A 206 13.11 -13.37 3.46
CA GLU A 206 13.65 -12.83 4.71
C GLU A 206 12.79 -11.74 5.34
N ILE A 207 11.87 -11.15 4.60
CA ILE A 207 11.05 -9.98 4.95
C ILE A 207 11.89 -8.79 5.42
N TRP A 208 12.32 -7.99 4.47
CA TRP A 208 13.08 -6.76 4.67
C TRP A 208 12.22 -5.60 5.17
N ASN A 209 12.83 -4.54 5.70
CA ASN A 209 12.10 -3.32 6.00
C ASN A 209 11.57 -2.70 4.71
N CYS A 210 10.31 -2.28 4.72
CA CYS A 210 9.54 -1.80 3.56
C CYS A 210 9.44 -2.83 2.42
N GLU A 211 9.64 -4.14 2.68
CA GLU A 211 9.33 -5.16 1.67
C GLU A 211 7.87 -5.06 1.26
N LEU A 212 7.64 -5.10 -0.05
CA LEU A 212 6.33 -5.07 -0.65
C LEU A 212 6.01 -6.43 -1.28
N VAL A 213 4.99 -7.07 -0.78
CA VAL A 213 4.44 -8.32 -1.33
C VAL A 213 3.19 -7.99 -2.11
N TYR A 214 3.04 -8.59 -3.29
CA TYR A 214 1.94 -8.31 -4.21
C TYR A 214 1.24 -9.58 -4.67
N PHE A 215 -0.07 -9.61 -4.53
CA PHE A 215 -0.98 -10.63 -5.05
C PHE A 215 -2.12 -10.00 -5.85
N ILE A 216 -2.75 -10.81 -6.67
CA ILE A 216 -3.99 -10.47 -7.40
C ILE A 216 -5.08 -11.44 -6.98
N ALA A 217 -6.26 -10.93 -6.63
CA ALA A 217 -7.48 -11.70 -6.48
C ALA A 217 -8.33 -11.55 -7.73
N LEU A 218 -8.72 -12.67 -8.35
CA LEU A 218 -9.53 -12.73 -9.56
C LEU A 218 -11.02 -12.86 -9.22
N PRO A 219 -11.92 -12.55 -10.16
CA PRO A 219 -13.38 -12.62 -9.94
C PRO A 219 -13.89 -14.02 -9.55
N ASP A 220 -13.21 -15.07 -9.98
CA ASP A 220 -13.51 -16.46 -9.63
C ASP A 220 -13.09 -16.84 -8.19
N GLY A 221 -12.56 -15.86 -7.42
CA GLY A 221 -12.07 -16.05 -6.07
C GLY A 221 -10.66 -16.65 -5.98
N SER A 222 -10.02 -16.95 -7.12
CA SER A 222 -8.64 -17.43 -7.12
C SER A 222 -7.67 -16.29 -6.82
N ILE A 223 -6.53 -16.62 -6.20
CA ILE A 223 -5.48 -15.67 -5.86
C ILE A 223 -4.20 -16.08 -6.58
N LYS A 224 -3.49 -15.10 -7.14
CA LYS A 224 -2.19 -15.29 -7.79
C LYS A 224 -1.13 -14.46 -7.09
N PHE A 225 0.01 -15.07 -6.80
CA PHE A 225 1.21 -14.35 -6.38
C PHE A 225 1.85 -13.65 -7.59
N VAL A 226 2.28 -12.41 -7.41
CA VAL A 226 2.92 -11.62 -8.48
C VAL A 226 4.38 -11.37 -8.16
N SER A 227 4.67 -10.78 -6.99
CA SER A 227 6.03 -10.44 -6.61
C SER A 227 6.19 -10.24 -5.10
N SER A 228 7.42 -10.30 -4.63
CA SER A 228 7.84 -9.84 -3.31
C SER A 228 9.25 -9.28 -3.42
N GLY A 229 9.53 -8.16 -2.74
CA GLY A 229 10.89 -7.62 -2.73
C GLY A 229 10.98 -6.16 -2.32
N VAL A 230 12.20 -5.65 -2.44
CA VAL A 230 12.63 -4.29 -2.10
C VAL A 230 13.47 -3.68 -3.23
N ASP A 231 13.22 -4.08 -4.47
CA ASP A 231 13.95 -3.65 -5.67
C ASP A 231 13.93 -2.14 -5.91
N PHE A 232 12.94 -1.45 -5.35
CA PHE A 232 12.80 0.02 -5.34
C PHE A 232 13.63 0.71 -4.26
N ILE A 233 14.28 -0.03 -3.34
CA ILE A 233 15.16 0.51 -2.30
C ILE A 233 16.61 0.30 -2.73
N PRO A 234 17.45 1.37 -2.74
CA PRO A 234 18.87 1.22 -3.03
C PRO A 234 19.53 0.17 -2.12
N PRO A 235 20.43 -0.69 -2.63
CA PRO A 235 21.00 -1.81 -1.87
C PRO A 235 21.66 -1.43 -0.55
N ASP A 236 22.29 -0.27 -0.48
CA ASP A 236 22.93 0.28 0.72
C ASP A 236 21.93 0.75 1.79
N LYS A 237 20.65 0.87 1.41
CA LYS A 237 19.53 1.24 2.30
C LYS A 237 18.62 0.07 2.67
N VAL A 238 18.86 -1.12 2.12
CA VAL A 238 18.11 -2.33 2.48
C VAL A 238 18.54 -2.80 3.85
N THR A 239 17.58 -3.02 4.76
CA THR A 239 17.83 -3.45 6.12
C THR A 239 16.83 -4.50 6.61
N ASN A 240 17.26 -5.34 7.54
CA ASN A 240 16.39 -6.23 8.29
C ASN A 240 16.56 -5.94 9.79
N ASN A 241 15.63 -5.19 10.38
CA ASN A 241 15.70 -4.62 11.73
C ASN A 241 16.91 -3.68 11.88
N PHE A 242 17.93 -4.09 12.65
CA PHE A 242 19.14 -3.31 12.91
C PHE A 242 20.32 -3.69 12.01
N LYS A 243 20.20 -4.79 11.27
CA LYS A 243 21.27 -5.25 10.38
C LYS A 243 21.14 -4.49 9.06
N ARG A 244 22.19 -3.77 8.67
CA ARG A 244 22.35 -3.33 7.29
C ARG A 244 22.69 -4.54 6.43
N ASN A 245 22.25 -4.54 5.19
CA ASN A 245 22.86 -5.42 4.19
C ASN A 245 24.29 -4.91 3.93
N MET A 246 25.25 -5.39 4.71
CA MET A 246 26.65 -4.93 4.69
C MET A 246 27.40 -5.40 3.44
N LEU A 247 26.81 -6.25 2.62
CA LEU A 247 27.54 -7.01 1.59
C LEU A 247 27.30 -6.51 0.17
N GLY A 248 26.47 -5.46 -0.05
CA GLY A 248 26.18 -4.98 -1.41
C GLY A 248 25.50 -6.02 -2.30
N GLU A 249 25.11 -7.15 -1.75
CA GLU A 249 24.36 -8.18 -2.46
C GLU A 249 22.97 -7.62 -2.76
N LYS A 250 22.54 -7.75 -4.02
CA LYS A 250 21.15 -7.49 -4.38
C LYS A 250 20.28 -8.34 -3.45
N PRO A 251 19.23 -7.75 -2.83
CA PRO A 251 18.23 -8.57 -2.15
C PRO A 251 17.78 -9.63 -3.15
N PRO A 252 17.62 -10.87 -2.70
CA PRO A 252 17.25 -11.95 -3.61
C PRO A 252 15.95 -11.56 -4.30
N ASN A 253 15.99 -11.36 -5.61
CA ASN A 253 14.80 -11.40 -6.44
C ASN A 253 14.25 -12.81 -6.28
N ILE A 254 13.11 -12.93 -5.64
CA ILE A 254 12.46 -14.22 -5.53
C ILE A 254 11.88 -14.53 -6.90
N ASP A 255 12.65 -15.20 -7.72
CA ASP A 255 12.14 -15.83 -8.93
C ASP A 255 11.09 -16.87 -8.50
N VAL A 256 9.85 -16.55 -8.75
CA VAL A 256 8.75 -17.48 -8.58
C VAL A 256 8.96 -18.58 -9.62
N LYS A 257 9.62 -19.64 -9.24
CA LYS A 257 9.57 -20.87 -10.04
C LYS A 257 8.13 -21.35 -10.01
N ASN A 258 7.38 -20.98 -11.04
CA ASN A 258 6.15 -21.64 -11.38
C ASN A 258 6.45 -23.14 -11.52
N ARG A 259 6.21 -23.91 -10.48
CA ARG A 259 6.12 -25.35 -10.61
C ARG A 259 4.80 -25.63 -11.32
N ARG A 260 4.90 -25.99 -12.60
CA ARG A 260 3.84 -26.59 -13.39
C ARG A 260 3.39 -27.90 -12.75
#